data_c57abd999b8e1dadfbba31641f013e86
#
_entry.id   c57abd999b8e1dadfbba31641f013e86
#
_cell.length_a   1.000
_cell.length_b   1.000
_cell.length_c   1.000
_cell.angle_alpha   90.00
_cell.angle_beta   90.00
_cell.angle_gamma   90.00
#
_symmetry.space_group_name_H-M   'P 1'
#
loop_
_entity.id
_entity.type
_entity.pdbx_description
1 polymer ?
#
loop_
_entity_poly.entity_id
_entity_poly.type
_entity_poly.pdbx_seq_one_letter_code
_entity_poly.pdbx_strand_id
1 'polypeptide(L)'
;MCFIALTACSDKPSNANHTYIQRLANTLDLQPVTPKPLVPLSLIPLTVLSDSNITLGIIQLASLSHCKLNVLISEHNNQLGKTATAASILIYQIKFIQSAQQCLTSLEKDSSIYKKILAATEHKQNNLMHYFNSMLYKESELNRIWQLSSRELSITPAGFSDTVNAVTKLVNIKQQITKQQFAQINSEHLFAALEQLNKYQFNQQLIQSARTQIALNNSATQFINTINISQLCQAGKNNNQAQIVNNIFKKYYLGQVQPYQAQLAGYLETLQPLYQQLWYKTAITSKPINNLLQPNANSNLLNQLKYSAKNHVLWWQVFYKTCEISPI
;
A
#
# COMPACT_ATOMS: atom_id res chain seq x y z
N MET A 1 -44.85 -1.75 -14.49
CA MET A 1 -43.92 -1.02 -13.64
C MET A 1 -42.50 -1.30 -14.13
N CYS A 2 -41.92 -0.36 -14.88
CA CYS A 2 -40.57 -0.53 -15.45
C CYS A 2 -39.57 0.02 -14.42
N PHE A 3 -38.80 -0.85 -13.78
CA PHE A 3 -37.67 -0.43 -12.92
C PHE A 3 -36.53 0.01 -13.82
N ILE A 4 -36.35 1.31 -13.97
CA ILE A 4 -35.14 1.90 -14.53
C ILE A 4 -34.07 1.74 -13.45
N ALA A 5 -33.20 0.73 -13.59
CA ALA A 5 -31.99 0.62 -12.84
C ALA A 5 -31.07 1.79 -13.25
N LEU A 6 -31.02 2.85 -12.47
CA LEU A 6 -30.02 3.89 -12.55
C LEU A 6 -28.67 3.25 -12.17
N THR A 7 -27.95 2.73 -13.15
CA THR A 7 -26.52 2.45 -13.00
C THR A 7 -25.83 3.79 -12.83
N ALA A 8 -25.62 4.21 -11.58
CA ALA A 8 -24.71 5.29 -11.25
C ALA A 8 -23.31 4.81 -11.64
N CYS A 9 -22.89 5.09 -12.89
CA CYS A 9 -21.48 5.07 -13.27
C CYS A 9 -20.81 6.13 -12.38
N SER A 10 -20.18 5.73 -11.28
CA SER A 10 -19.30 6.64 -10.57
C SER A 10 -18.16 6.97 -11.53
N ASP A 11 -18.12 8.20 -11.99
CA ASP A 11 -17.08 8.67 -12.89
C ASP A 11 -15.72 8.44 -12.23
N LYS A 12 -14.88 7.62 -12.88
CA LYS A 12 -13.51 7.39 -12.40
C LYS A 12 -12.76 8.71 -12.47
N PRO A 13 -11.99 9.10 -11.46
CA PRO A 13 -11.18 10.32 -11.50
C PRO A 13 -10.25 10.39 -12.73
N SER A 14 -9.76 9.25 -13.24
CA SER A 14 -8.97 9.17 -14.48
C SER A 14 -9.74 9.59 -15.74
N ASN A 15 -11.07 9.63 -15.73
CA ASN A 15 -11.86 10.13 -16.87
C ASN A 15 -11.52 11.59 -17.22
N ALA A 16 -11.15 12.40 -16.23
CA ALA A 16 -10.69 13.76 -16.47
C ALA A 16 -9.42 13.81 -17.34
N ASN A 17 -8.47 12.90 -17.10
CA ASN A 17 -7.26 12.77 -17.91
C ASN A 17 -7.59 12.37 -19.36
N HIS A 18 -8.48 11.40 -19.55
CA HIS A 18 -8.92 10.96 -20.88
C HIS A 18 -9.64 12.08 -21.62
N THR A 19 -10.56 12.77 -20.95
CA THR A 19 -11.27 13.92 -21.53
C THR A 19 -10.31 15.04 -21.91
N TYR A 20 -9.35 15.34 -21.07
CA TYR A 20 -8.31 16.35 -21.33
C TYR A 20 -7.54 16.04 -22.62
N ILE A 21 -6.96 14.85 -22.72
CA ILE A 21 -6.16 14.45 -23.88
C ILE A 21 -7.01 14.34 -25.15
N GLN A 22 -8.20 13.77 -25.07
CA GLN A 22 -9.10 13.64 -26.23
C GLN A 22 -9.49 15.01 -26.80
N ARG A 23 -9.75 16.00 -25.93
CA ARG A 23 -10.06 17.35 -26.36
C ARG A 23 -8.88 18.05 -27.02
N LEU A 24 -7.69 17.91 -26.48
CA LEU A 24 -6.46 18.41 -27.12
C LEU A 24 -6.25 17.77 -28.49
N ALA A 25 -6.34 16.44 -28.55
CA ALA A 25 -6.17 15.66 -29.79
C ALA A 25 -7.14 16.09 -30.89
N ASN A 26 -8.44 16.22 -30.55
CA ASN A 26 -9.46 16.68 -31.48
C ASN A 26 -9.24 18.14 -31.95
N THR A 27 -8.79 19.03 -31.05
CA THR A 27 -8.53 20.44 -31.40
C THR A 27 -7.32 20.60 -32.33
N LEU A 28 -6.35 19.72 -32.20
CA LEU A 28 -5.08 19.77 -32.91
C LEU A 28 -5.03 18.84 -34.13
N ASP A 29 -6.10 18.05 -34.34
CA ASP A 29 -6.15 16.98 -35.36
C ASP A 29 -4.97 16.01 -35.25
N LEU A 30 -4.66 15.59 -34.02
CA LEU A 30 -3.57 14.67 -33.69
C LEU A 30 -4.11 13.41 -33.01
N GLN A 31 -3.35 12.32 -33.12
CA GLN A 31 -3.70 11.08 -32.41
C GLN A 31 -3.13 11.08 -30.99
N PRO A 32 -3.93 10.74 -29.97
CA PRO A 32 -3.46 10.67 -28.60
C PRO A 32 -2.48 9.49 -28.40
N VAL A 33 -1.49 9.68 -27.52
CA VAL A 33 -0.58 8.60 -27.12
C VAL A 33 -1.27 7.72 -26.07
N THR A 34 -1.34 6.43 -26.35
CA THR A 34 -1.94 5.45 -25.41
C THR A 34 -1.05 5.27 -24.17
N PRO A 35 -1.60 5.38 -22.96
CA PRO A 35 -0.83 5.13 -21.75
C PRO A 35 -0.38 3.67 -21.66
N LYS A 36 0.84 3.46 -21.17
CA LYS A 36 1.34 2.10 -20.93
C LYS A 36 0.49 1.40 -19.86
N PRO A 37 0.10 0.14 -20.08
CA PRO A 37 -0.65 -0.62 -19.09
C PRO A 37 0.16 -0.79 -17.81
N LEU A 38 -0.51 -0.79 -16.66
CA LEU A 38 0.14 -1.04 -15.38
C LEU A 38 0.56 -2.50 -15.26
N VAL A 39 1.82 -2.70 -14.89
CA VAL A 39 2.34 -4.04 -14.60
C VAL A 39 1.86 -4.47 -13.20
N PRO A 40 1.32 -5.70 -13.03
CA PRO A 40 0.99 -6.24 -11.72
C PRO A 40 2.21 -6.25 -10.80
N LEU A 41 1.98 -5.95 -9.53
CA LEU A 41 2.98 -6.10 -8.47
C LEU A 41 2.64 -7.34 -7.64
N SER A 42 3.66 -8.06 -7.20
CA SER A 42 3.48 -9.25 -6.38
C SER A 42 4.51 -9.31 -5.25
N LEU A 43 4.08 -9.80 -4.10
CA LEU A 43 4.98 -10.19 -3.03
C LEU A 43 5.66 -11.53 -3.39
N ILE A 44 6.81 -11.79 -2.79
CA ILE A 44 7.57 -13.02 -2.95
C ILE A 44 7.13 -13.99 -1.86
N PRO A 45 6.83 -15.27 -2.19
CA PRO A 45 6.53 -16.29 -1.19
C PRO A 45 7.67 -16.47 -0.20
N LEU A 46 7.33 -16.64 1.08
CA LEU A 46 8.29 -17.02 2.10
C LEU A 46 8.65 -18.51 2.01
N THR A 47 9.90 -18.84 2.32
CA THR A 47 10.29 -20.22 2.60
C THR A 47 9.56 -20.73 3.83
N VAL A 48 9.15 -22.00 3.80
CA VAL A 48 8.52 -22.63 4.96
C VAL A 48 9.57 -22.78 6.06
N LEU A 49 9.22 -22.38 7.29
CA LEU A 49 10.06 -22.66 8.46
C LEU A 49 10.10 -24.16 8.70
N SER A 50 11.27 -24.68 9.04
CA SER A 50 11.35 -26.02 9.61
C SER A 50 10.64 -26.07 10.96
N ASP A 51 9.79 -27.05 11.16
CA ASP A 51 9.11 -27.25 12.45
C ASP A 51 10.15 -27.43 13.55
N SER A 52 9.89 -26.77 14.70
CA SER A 52 10.64 -27.11 15.89
C SER A 52 10.22 -28.51 16.36
N ASN A 53 11.18 -29.42 16.49
CA ASN A 53 10.93 -30.76 17.05
C ASN A 53 10.59 -30.72 18.57
N ILE A 54 10.25 -29.55 19.10
CA ILE A 54 9.95 -29.36 20.52
C ILE A 54 8.47 -29.66 20.75
N THR A 55 8.20 -30.84 21.31
CA THR A 55 6.85 -31.29 21.65
C THR A 55 6.71 -31.44 23.18
N LEU A 56 5.55 -31.07 23.70
CA LEU A 56 5.14 -31.34 25.08
C LEU A 56 4.16 -32.51 25.10
N GLY A 57 4.47 -33.54 25.90
CA GLY A 57 3.52 -34.62 26.15
C GLY A 57 2.36 -34.13 27.05
N ILE A 58 1.28 -34.91 27.10
CA ILE A 58 0.06 -34.57 27.85
C ILE A 58 0.38 -34.35 29.35
N ILE A 59 1.22 -35.20 29.95
CA ILE A 59 1.62 -35.07 31.36
C ILE A 59 2.42 -33.79 31.60
N GLN A 60 3.31 -33.42 30.68
CA GLN A 60 4.09 -32.17 30.76
C GLN A 60 3.19 -30.95 30.59
N LEU A 61 2.18 -31.03 29.73
CA LEU A 61 1.21 -29.96 29.56
C LEU A 61 0.34 -29.81 30.81
N ALA A 62 -0.10 -30.93 31.43
CA ALA A 62 -0.88 -30.91 32.68
C ALA A 62 -0.08 -30.30 33.85
N SER A 63 1.25 -30.52 33.93
CA SER A 63 2.10 -29.90 34.95
C SER A 63 2.20 -28.37 34.83
N LEU A 64 1.78 -27.79 33.70
CA LEU A 64 1.68 -26.34 33.47
C LEU A 64 0.30 -25.76 33.84
N SER A 65 -0.54 -26.48 34.56
CA SER A 65 -1.90 -26.05 34.90
C SER A 65 -1.96 -24.71 35.65
N HIS A 66 -0.89 -24.34 36.35
CA HIS A 66 -0.72 -23.04 37.01
C HIS A 66 -0.30 -21.90 36.09
N CYS A 67 0.05 -22.20 34.85
CA CYS A 67 0.48 -21.22 33.86
C CYS A 67 -0.59 -21.01 32.78
N LYS A 68 -0.79 -19.74 32.35
CA LYS A 68 -1.62 -19.42 31.19
C LYS A 68 -1.16 -20.11 29.90
N LEU A 69 0.11 -20.50 29.85
CA LEU A 69 0.71 -21.19 28.73
C LEU A 69 0.05 -22.55 28.41
N ASN A 70 -0.45 -23.27 29.42
CA ASN A 70 -1.18 -24.53 29.24
C ASN A 70 -2.42 -24.31 28.34
N VAL A 71 -3.27 -23.34 28.69
CA VAL A 71 -4.50 -23.04 27.95
C VAL A 71 -4.15 -22.63 26.52
N LEU A 72 -3.16 -21.74 26.36
CA LEU A 72 -2.73 -21.22 25.05
C LEU A 72 -2.24 -22.35 24.11
N ILE A 73 -1.46 -23.29 24.62
CA ILE A 73 -0.98 -24.45 23.84
C ILE A 73 -2.14 -25.39 23.50
N SER A 74 -3.04 -25.62 24.43
CA SER A 74 -4.20 -26.50 24.22
C SER A 74 -5.15 -25.94 23.16
N GLU A 75 -5.41 -24.63 23.17
CA GLU A 75 -6.22 -23.94 22.16
C GLU A 75 -5.55 -23.99 20.77
N HIS A 76 -4.25 -23.82 20.71
CA HIS A 76 -3.52 -23.89 19.43
C HIS A 76 -3.51 -25.30 18.83
N ASN A 77 -3.48 -26.34 19.67
CA ASN A 77 -3.43 -27.73 19.23
C ASN A 77 -4.80 -28.32 18.87
N ASN A 78 -5.90 -27.59 19.12
CA ASN A 78 -7.23 -28.05 18.75
C ASN A 78 -7.48 -27.89 17.22
N GLN A 79 -8.66 -28.39 16.77
CA GLN A 79 -9.04 -28.36 15.35
C GLN A 79 -9.04 -26.93 14.76
N LEU A 80 -9.48 -25.93 15.54
CA LEU A 80 -9.53 -24.53 15.11
C LEU A 80 -8.12 -23.93 14.98
N GLY A 81 -7.18 -24.31 15.85
CA GLY A 81 -5.78 -23.87 15.75
C GLY A 81 -5.09 -24.34 14.46
N LYS A 82 -5.49 -25.50 13.93
CA LYS A 82 -4.93 -26.05 12.67
C LYS A 82 -5.37 -25.29 11.42
N THR A 83 -6.49 -24.56 11.48
CA THR A 83 -7.03 -23.73 10.39
C THR A 83 -6.81 -22.25 10.63
N ALA A 84 -5.92 -21.89 11.56
CA ALA A 84 -5.66 -20.52 11.94
C ALA A 84 -5.09 -19.68 10.77
N THR A 85 -5.55 -18.42 10.66
CA THR A 85 -4.99 -17.44 9.72
C THR A 85 -3.56 -17.08 10.10
N ALA A 86 -2.81 -16.46 9.19
CA ALA A 86 -1.45 -16.03 9.49
C ALA A 86 -1.41 -14.99 10.63
N ALA A 87 -2.42 -14.13 10.72
CA ALA A 87 -2.58 -13.19 11.84
C ALA A 87 -2.82 -13.92 13.16
N SER A 88 -3.70 -14.93 13.19
CA SER A 88 -3.93 -15.77 14.37
C SER A 88 -2.66 -16.49 14.82
N ILE A 89 -1.89 -17.02 13.88
CA ILE A 89 -0.61 -17.66 14.17
C ILE A 89 0.37 -16.67 14.79
N LEU A 90 0.51 -15.47 14.22
CA LEU A 90 1.37 -14.42 14.79
C LEU A 90 0.96 -14.05 16.21
N ILE A 91 -0.35 -13.86 16.47
CA ILE A 91 -0.89 -13.58 17.80
C ILE A 91 -0.52 -14.69 18.78
N TYR A 92 -0.67 -15.94 18.36
CA TYR A 92 -0.28 -17.09 19.18
C TYR A 92 1.20 -17.07 19.55
N GLN A 93 2.10 -16.80 18.57
CA GLN A 93 3.54 -16.73 18.84
C GLN A 93 3.88 -15.62 19.85
N ILE A 94 3.27 -14.44 19.69
CA ILE A 94 3.47 -13.31 20.61
C ILE A 94 2.99 -13.69 22.04
N LYS A 95 1.76 -14.18 22.16
CA LYS A 95 1.17 -14.58 23.45
C LYS A 95 1.94 -15.72 24.12
N PHE A 96 2.45 -16.67 23.32
CA PHE A 96 3.31 -17.74 23.84
C PHE A 96 4.58 -17.19 24.46
N ILE A 97 5.31 -16.31 23.75
CA ILE A 97 6.55 -15.69 24.25
C ILE A 97 6.28 -14.94 25.57
N GLN A 98 5.21 -14.15 25.61
CA GLN A 98 4.83 -13.36 26.80
C GLN A 98 4.43 -14.24 28.00
N SER A 99 3.63 -15.29 27.76
CA SER A 99 3.18 -16.20 28.81
C SER A 99 4.29 -17.11 29.30
N ALA A 100 5.22 -17.50 28.42
CA ALA A 100 6.37 -18.36 28.77
C ALA A 100 7.30 -17.67 29.76
N GLN A 101 7.54 -16.37 29.64
CA GLN A 101 8.36 -15.62 30.59
C GLN A 101 7.85 -15.74 32.03
N GLN A 102 6.53 -15.59 32.23
CA GLN A 102 5.93 -15.74 33.56
C GLN A 102 5.97 -17.21 34.03
N CYS A 103 5.70 -18.16 33.14
CA CYS A 103 5.70 -19.56 33.49
C CYS A 103 7.09 -20.07 33.91
N LEU A 104 8.15 -19.65 33.24
CA LEU A 104 9.52 -20.03 33.55
C LEU A 104 9.96 -19.59 34.96
N THR A 105 9.41 -18.51 35.51
CA THR A 105 9.74 -18.05 36.88
C THR A 105 9.23 -19.01 37.96
N SER A 106 8.20 -19.81 37.65
CA SER A 106 7.57 -20.76 38.62
C SER A 106 8.07 -22.20 38.46
N LEU A 107 8.98 -22.47 37.50
CA LEU A 107 9.50 -23.81 37.24
C LEU A 107 10.92 -23.96 37.75
N GLU A 108 11.26 -25.18 38.15
CA GLU A 108 12.63 -25.55 38.51
C GLU A 108 13.53 -25.52 37.27
N LYS A 109 14.64 -24.79 37.29
CA LYS A 109 15.53 -24.55 36.14
C LYS A 109 16.09 -25.84 35.54
N ASP A 110 16.32 -26.86 36.38
CA ASP A 110 16.86 -28.15 35.93
C ASP A 110 15.83 -29.13 35.37
N SER A 111 14.54 -28.80 35.52
CA SER A 111 13.46 -29.64 35.04
C SER A 111 13.46 -29.77 33.50
N SER A 112 13.07 -30.91 33.00
CA SER A 112 12.91 -31.17 31.57
C SER A 112 11.92 -30.21 30.90
N ILE A 113 10.86 -29.84 31.64
CA ILE A 113 9.84 -28.94 31.13
C ILE A 113 10.33 -27.50 31.02
N TYR A 114 11.11 -27.02 32.00
CA TYR A 114 11.76 -25.73 31.93
C TYR A 114 12.60 -25.59 30.68
N LYS A 115 13.50 -26.57 30.45
CA LYS A 115 14.40 -26.60 29.29
C LYS A 115 13.63 -26.60 27.97
N LYS A 116 12.54 -27.37 27.88
CA LYS A 116 11.68 -27.40 26.67
C LYS A 116 10.96 -26.06 26.42
N ILE A 117 10.38 -25.43 27.45
CA ILE A 117 9.70 -24.15 27.31
C ILE A 117 10.69 -23.06 26.95
N LEU A 118 11.87 -23.03 27.57
CA LEU A 118 12.92 -22.08 27.23
C LEU A 118 13.32 -22.19 25.76
N ALA A 119 13.66 -23.40 25.30
CA ALA A 119 14.04 -23.65 23.91
C ALA A 119 12.91 -23.29 22.92
N ALA A 120 11.66 -23.62 23.25
CA ALA A 120 10.51 -23.23 22.43
C ALA A 120 10.33 -21.71 22.37
N THR A 121 10.55 -21.00 23.48
CA THR A 121 10.47 -19.55 23.56
C THR A 121 11.53 -18.89 22.69
N GLU A 122 12.78 -19.31 22.80
CA GLU A 122 13.89 -18.82 21.99
C GLU A 122 13.67 -19.08 20.49
N HIS A 123 13.19 -20.28 20.14
CA HIS A 123 12.85 -20.59 18.76
C HIS A 123 11.77 -19.65 18.20
N LYS A 124 10.71 -19.38 18.98
CA LYS A 124 9.63 -18.47 18.58
C LYS A 124 10.09 -17.01 18.49
N GLN A 125 10.93 -16.55 19.41
CA GLN A 125 11.52 -15.21 19.38
C GLN A 125 12.37 -15.02 18.12
N ASN A 126 13.24 -15.97 17.79
CA ASN A 126 14.11 -15.92 16.63
C ASN A 126 13.33 -15.91 15.31
N ASN A 127 12.16 -16.54 15.28
CA ASN A 127 11.32 -16.67 14.09
C ASN A 127 10.15 -15.67 14.06
N LEU A 128 10.00 -14.77 15.05
CA LEU A 128 8.81 -13.91 15.15
C LEU A 128 8.68 -12.97 13.94
N MET A 129 9.79 -12.45 13.41
CA MET A 129 9.78 -11.64 12.19
C MET A 129 9.32 -12.44 10.96
N HIS A 130 9.62 -13.73 10.89
CA HIS A 130 9.11 -14.57 9.80
C HIS A 130 7.59 -14.74 9.89
N TYR A 131 7.02 -14.94 11.08
CA TYR A 131 5.57 -14.99 11.26
C TYR A 131 4.90 -13.65 10.93
N PHE A 132 5.54 -12.54 11.27
CA PHE A 132 5.08 -11.22 10.88
C PHE A 132 5.07 -11.04 9.34
N ASN A 133 6.15 -11.41 8.66
CA ASN A 133 6.22 -11.36 7.20
C ASN A 133 5.21 -12.34 6.55
N SER A 134 4.97 -13.50 7.16
CA SER A 134 3.95 -14.45 6.71
C SER A 134 2.54 -13.84 6.77
N MET A 135 2.23 -13.08 7.83
CA MET A 135 0.99 -12.33 7.93
C MET A 135 0.89 -11.28 6.81
N LEU A 136 1.92 -10.46 6.59
CA LEU A 136 1.94 -9.47 5.51
C LEU A 136 1.73 -10.10 4.12
N TYR A 137 2.21 -11.33 3.93
CA TYR A 137 2.09 -12.06 2.66
C TYR A 137 0.74 -12.75 2.49
N LYS A 138 0.19 -13.38 3.56
CA LYS A 138 -0.98 -14.26 3.46
C LYS A 138 -2.31 -13.56 3.71
N GLU A 139 -2.34 -12.53 4.57
CA GLU A 139 -3.59 -11.80 4.84
C GLU A 139 -3.99 -10.97 3.62
N SER A 140 -5.22 -11.17 3.15
CA SER A 140 -5.74 -10.55 1.93
C SER A 140 -5.73 -9.03 2.00
N GLU A 141 -5.97 -8.47 3.19
CA GLU A 141 -5.99 -7.03 3.48
C GLU A 141 -4.63 -6.36 3.24
N LEU A 142 -3.55 -7.13 3.36
CA LEU A 142 -2.17 -6.68 3.23
C LEU A 142 -1.57 -7.03 1.86
N ASN A 143 -1.88 -8.22 1.34
CA ASN A 143 -1.34 -8.68 0.05
C ASN A 143 -1.95 -7.91 -1.13
N ARG A 144 -3.29 -7.71 -1.15
CA ARG A 144 -3.99 -7.04 -2.25
C ARG A 144 -3.58 -5.60 -2.48
N ILE A 145 -2.94 -4.93 -1.51
CA ILE A 145 -2.44 -3.57 -1.65
C ILE A 145 -1.58 -3.41 -2.92
N TRP A 146 -0.84 -4.45 -3.29
CA TRP A 146 0.07 -4.47 -4.42
C TRP A 146 -0.57 -4.99 -5.71
N GLN A 147 -1.76 -5.57 -5.62
CA GLN A 147 -2.47 -6.11 -6.77
C GLN A 147 -3.20 -5.01 -7.55
N LEU A 148 -3.42 -5.25 -8.84
CA LEU A 148 -4.22 -4.34 -9.65
C LEU A 148 -5.67 -4.32 -9.16
N SER A 149 -6.28 -3.15 -9.23
CA SER A 149 -7.69 -2.91 -8.91
C SER A 149 -8.38 -2.20 -10.07
N SER A 150 -9.63 -2.53 -10.31
CA SER A 150 -10.50 -1.75 -11.21
C SER A 150 -11.04 -0.48 -10.56
N ARG A 151 -10.86 -0.34 -9.24
CA ARG A 151 -11.33 0.81 -8.45
C ARG A 151 -10.21 1.80 -8.25
N GLU A 152 -10.50 3.05 -8.54
CA GLU A 152 -9.66 4.19 -8.20
C GLU A 152 -10.11 4.80 -6.87
N LEU A 153 -9.21 5.51 -6.20
CA LEU A 153 -9.56 6.28 -5.03
C LEU A 153 -10.49 7.42 -5.44
N SER A 154 -11.62 7.57 -4.78
CA SER A 154 -12.59 8.64 -5.09
C SER A 154 -12.01 10.02 -4.75
N ILE A 155 -12.64 11.08 -5.28
CA ILE A 155 -12.30 12.49 -4.94
C ILE A 155 -12.57 12.79 -3.47
N THR A 156 -13.56 12.12 -2.87
CA THR A 156 -13.91 12.22 -1.45
C THR A 156 -13.81 10.86 -0.78
N PRO A 157 -12.58 10.33 -0.57
CA PRO A 157 -12.43 8.98 -0.06
C PRO A 157 -12.67 8.92 1.44
N ALA A 158 -13.32 7.84 1.89
CA ALA A 158 -13.41 7.50 3.30
C ALA A 158 -12.24 6.60 3.72
N GLY A 159 -11.94 6.57 5.03
CA GLY A 159 -11.03 5.60 5.63
C GLY A 159 -9.55 5.98 5.65
N PHE A 160 -9.18 7.21 5.31
CA PHE A 160 -7.77 7.65 5.37
C PHE A 160 -7.20 7.55 6.78
N SER A 161 -7.88 8.18 7.77
CA SER A 161 -7.43 8.17 9.17
C SER A 161 -7.41 6.76 9.76
N ASP A 162 -8.42 5.93 9.44
CA ASP A 162 -8.47 4.52 9.85
C ASP A 162 -7.30 3.74 9.28
N THR A 163 -6.98 3.99 8.00
CA THR A 163 -5.84 3.36 7.32
C THR A 163 -4.51 3.75 7.95
N VAL A 164 -4.29 5.05 8.20
CA VAL A 164 -3.07 5.55 8.88
C VAL A 164 -2.92 4.89 10.25
N ASN A 165 -4.00 4.86 11.04
CA ASN A 165 -4.00 4.24 12.35
C ASN A 165 -3.68 2.74 12.30
N ALA A 166 -4.34 2.00 11.39
CA ALA A 166 -4.11 0.57 11.23
C ALA A 166 -2.67 0.26 10.80
N VAL A 167 -2.14 0.97 9.79
CA VAL A 167 -0.77 0.77 9.31
C VAL A 167 0.25 1.14 10.39
N THR A 168 0.02 2.21 11.16
CA THR A 168 0.87 2.61 12.28
C THR A 168 0.95 1.52 13.36
N LYS A 169 -0.17 0.88 13.69
CA LYS A 169 -0.18 -0.26 14.64
C LYS A 169 0.70 -1.42 14.15
N LEU A 170 0.61 -1.76 12.86
CA LEU A 170 1.45 -2.81 12.27
C LEU A 170 2.94 -2.43 12.28
N VAL A 171 3.26 -1.16 11.99
CA VAL A 171 4.64 -0.64 12.08
C VAL A 171 5.17 -0.77 13.50
N ASN A 172 4.39 -0.40 14.51
CA ASN A 172 4.79 -0.50 15.91
C ASN A 172 5.09 -1.95 16.31
N ILE A 173 4.23 -2.89 15.93
CA ILE A 173 4.48 -4.33 16.16
C ILE A 173 5.80 -4.76 15.51
N LYS A 174 6.03 -4.41 14.25
CA LYS A 174 7.28 -4.75 13.54
C LYS A 174 8.50 -4.17 14.25
N GLN A 175 8.43 -2.91 14.69
CA GLN A 175 9.52 -2.26 15.42
C GLN A 175 9.82 -2.95 16.75
N GLN A 176 8.79 -3.33 17.52
CA GLN A 176 8.94 -4.05 18.78
C GLN A 176 9.57 -5.43 18.56
N ILE A 177 9.18 -6.15 17.50
CA ILE A 177 9.82 -7.41 17.11
C ILE A 177 11.30 -7.19 16.78
N THR A 178 11.61 -6.17 15.97
CA THR A 178 12.98 -5.86 15.56
C THR A 178 13.88 -5.48 16.75
N LYS A 179 13.33 -4.79 17.74
CA LYS A 179 14.02 -4.38 18.96
C LYS A 179 14.01 -5.47 20.06
N GLN A 180 13.44 -6.65 19.78
CA GLN A 180 13.25 -7.73 20.76
C GLN A 180 12.47 -7.32 22.01
N GLN A 181 11.59 -6.34 21.90
CA GLN A 181 10.74 -5.84 22.98
C GLN A 181 9.44 -6.65 23.08
N PHE A 182 9.56 -7.97 23.16
CA PHE A 182 8.43 -8.90 23.04
C PHE A 182 7.34 -8.69 24.10
N ALA A 183 7.72 -8.33 25.32
CA ALA A 183 6.77 -8.05 26.41
C ALA A 183 5.86 -6.86 26.13
N GLN A 184 6.28 -5.92 25.28
CA GLN A 184 5.55 -4.69 24.97
C GLN A 184 4.62 -4.83 23.77
N ILE A 185 4.69 -5.96 23.02
CA ILE A 185 3.89 -6.15 21.81
C ILE A 185 2.41 -6.28 22.19
N ASN A 186 1.59 -5.32 21.75
CA ASN A 186 0.14 -5.43 21.85
C ASN A 186 -0.44 -6.06 20.59
N SER A 187 -0.80 -7.35 20.67
CA SER A 187 -1.39 -8.10 19.57
C SER A 187 -2.93 -8.03 19.52
N GLU A 188 -3.60 -7.47 20.54
CA GLU A 188 -5.06 -7.48 20.63
C GLU A 188 -5.73 -6.64 19.56
N HIS A 189 -5.06 -5.58 19.09
CA HIS A 189 -5.59 -4.69 18.06
C HIS A 189 -5.27 -5.14 16.62
N LEU A 190 -4.63 -6.31 16.43
CA LEU A 190 -4.22 -6.76 15.10
C LEU A 190 -5.42 -7.00 14.18
N PHE A 191 -6.42 -7.74 14.66
CA PHE A 191 -7.63 -8.00 13.87
C PHE A 191 -8.42 -6.73 13.55
N ALA A 192 -8.55 -5.81 14.52
CA ALA A 192 -9.20 -4.53 14.28
C ALA A 192 -8.45 -3.69 13.21
N ALA A 193 -7.12 -3.74 13.18
CA ALA A 193 -6.33 -3.09 12.14
C ALA A 193 -6.59 -3.72 10.76
N LEU A 194 -6.61 -5.06 10.66
CA LEU A 194 -6.92 -5.76 9.41
C LEU A 194 -8.34 -5.46 8.94
N GLU A 195 -9.33 -5.44 9.84
CA GLU A 195 -10.71 -5.08 9.54
C GLU A 195 -10.82 -3.67 8.95
N GLN A 196 -10.15 -2.67 9.56
CA GLN A 196 -10.11 -1.29 9.04
C GLN A 196 -9.54 -1.23 7.62
N LEU A 197 -8.45 -1.97 7.36
CA LEU A 197 -7.84 -2.06 6.03
C LEU A 197 -8.76 -2.75 5.02
N ASN A 198 -9.51 -3.76 5.45
CA ASN A 198 -10.47 -4.46 4.61
C ASN A 198 -11.66 -3.59 4.23
N LYS A 199 -12.24 -2.91 5.21
CA LYS A 199 -13.46 -2.11 5.08
C LYS A 199 -13.35 -1.07 3.96
N TYR A 200 -12.27 -0.32 3.93
CA TYR A 200 -12.12 0.82 3.02
C TYR A 200 -11.30 0.48 1.77
N GLN A 201 -10.41 -0.50 1.83
CA GLN A 201 -9.45 -0.85 0.76
C GLN A 201 -8.66 0.38 0.26
N PHE A 202 -8.53 1.38 1.12
CA PHE A 202 -7.94 2.69 0.80
C PHE A 202 -6.52 2.56 0.23
N ASN A 203 -5.68 1.72 0.85
CA ASN A 203 -4.29 1.51 0.43
C ASN A 203 -4.19 1.01 -1.01
N GLN A 204 -5.01 -0.01 -1.38
CA GLN A 204 -5.01 -0.56 -2.73
C GLN A 204 -5.43 0.49 -3.75
N GLN A 205 -6.53 1.21 -3.46
CA GLN A 205 -7.04 2.24 -4.34
C GLN A 205 -6.05 3.41 -4.48
N LEU A 206 -5.38 3.82 -3.39
CA LEU A 206 -4.37 4.89 -3.41
C LEU A 206 -3.18 4.53 -4.31
N ILE A 207 -2.58 3.34 -4.11
CA ILE A 207 -1.44 2.88 -4.90
C ILE A 207 -1.83 2.71 -6.36
N GLN A 208 -2.99 2.12 -6.63
CA GLN A 208 -3.54 1.97 -7.98
C GLN A 208 -3.71 3.34 -8.65
N SER A 209 -4.36 4.29 -7.98
CA SER A 209 -4.65 5.61 -8.53
C SER A 209 -3.37 6.41 -8.79
N ALA A 210 -2.42 6.39 -7.86
CA ALA A 210 -1.15 7.08 -8.06
C ALA A 210 -0.39 6.54 -9.27
N ARG A 211 -0.32 5.22 -9.43
CA ARG A 211 0.31 4.56 -10.59
C ARG A 211 -0.43 4.87 -11.90
N THR A 212 -1.76 4.89 -11.87
CA THR A 212 -2.59 5.28 -13.02
C THR A 212 -2.32 6.71 -13.42
N GLN A 213 -2.31 7.65 -12.46
CA GLN A 213 -2.03 9.05 -12.75
C GLN A 213 -0.62 9.29 -13.31
N ILE A 214 0.39 8.56 -12.82
CA ILE A 214 1.75 8.58 -13.39
C ILE A 214 1.74 8.13 -14.86
N ALA A 215 1.09 7.03 -15.17
CA ALA A 215 1.01 6.51 -16.55
C ALA A 215 0.29 7.48 -17.49
N LEU A 216 -0.84 8.05 -17.04
CA LEU A 216 -1.62 9.03 -17.78
C LEU A 216 -0.85 10.34 -18.01
N ASN A 217 -0.17 10.87 -17.00
CA ASN A 217 0.67 12.04 -17.15
C ASN A 217 1.82 11.83 -18.13
N ASN A 218 2.47 10.66 -18.05
CA ASN A 218 3.58 10.34 -18.96
C ASN A 218 3.09 10.26 -20.41
N SER A 219 1.95 9.64 -20.68
CA SER A 219 1.38 9.60 -22.04
C SER A 219 0.91 10.97 -22.51
N ALA A 220 0.30 11.76 -21.61
CA ALA A 220 -0.09 13.14 -21.89
C ALA A 220 1.13 14.01 -22.24
N THR A 221 2.22 13.87 -21.49
CA THR A 221 3.46 14.60 -21.74
C THR A 221 4.11 14.17 -23.08
N GLN A 222 4.12 12.87 -23.38
CA GLN A 222 4.57 12.39 -24.68
C GLN A 222 3.73 12.95 -25.82
N PHE A 223 2.42 13.00 -25.67
CA PHE A 223 1.52 13.58 -26.65
C PHE A 223 1.79 15.06 -26.88
N ILE A 224 1.82 15.90 -25.83
CA ILE A 224 2.03 17.34 -26.01
C ILE A 224 3.41 17.67 -26.55
N ASN A 225 4.43 16.83 -26.29
CA ASN A 225 5.78 17.00 -26.87
C ASN A 225 5.82 16.79 -28.39
N THR A 226 4.78 16.21 -29.02
CA THR A 226 4.67 16.14 -30.48
C THR A 226 4.18 17.44 -31.10
N ILE A 227 3.64 18.35 -30.29
CA ILE A 227 3.05 19.61 -30.76
C ILE A 227 4.12 20.63 -31.05
N ASN A 228 4.11 21.19 -32.26
CA ASN A 228 4.98 22.31 -32.62
C ASN A 228 4.34 23.63 -32.15
N ILE A 229 4.82 24.15 -31.02
CA ILE A 229 4.27 25.38 -30.40
C ILE A 229 4.41 26.59 -31.34
N SER A 230 5.51 26.70 -32.11
CA SER A 230 5.73 27.83 -33.02
C SER A 230 4.74 27.84 -34.22
N GLN A 231 4.22 26.67 -34.60
CA GLN A 231 3.13 26.59 -35.59
C GLN A 231 1.78 27.00 -35.00
N LEU A 232 1.57 26.69 -33.72
CA LEU A 232 0.33 27.01 -33.00
C LEU A 232 0.20 28.51 -32.70
N CYS A 233 1.34 29.19 -32.53
CA CYS A 233 1.41 30.60 -32.11
C CYS A 233 2.29 31.41 -33.08
N GLN A 234 1.87 31.50 -34.34
CA GLN A 234 2.61 32.26 -35.35
C GLN A 234 2.41 33.78 -35.13
N ALA A 235 3.49 34.53 -35.10
CA ALA A 235 3.44 36.00 -34.99
C ALA A 235 2.60 36.61 -36.15
N GLY A 236 1.68 37.50 -35.81
CA GLY A 236 0.78 38.17 -36.78
C GLY A 236 -0.38 37.33 -37.29
N LYS A 237 -0.57 36.10 -36.82
CA LYS A 237 -1.73 35.26 -37.14
C LYS A 237 -2.72 35.16 -35.96
N ASN A 238 -3.94 34.71 -36.32
CA ASN A 238 -5.01 34.48 -35.30
C ASN A 238 -4.64 33.33 -34.37
N ASN A 239 -4.53 33.61 -33.07
CA ASN A 239 -4.16 32.66 -32.03
C ASN A 239 -5.38 31.90 -31.43
N ASN A 240 -6.53 31.84 -32.13
CA ASN A 240 -7.75 31.21 -31.63
C ASN A 240 -7.52 29.74 -31.23
N GLN A 241 -6.75 28.99 -32.01
CA GLN A 241 -6.45 27.59 -31.68
C GLN A 241 -5.64 27.47 -30.39
N ALA A 242 -4.63 28.34 -30.21
CA ALA A 242 -3.85 28.40 -28.98
C ALA A 242 -4.73 28.76 -27.76
N GLN A 243 -5.69 29.68 -27.91
CA GLN A 243 -6.64 30.01 -26.84
C GLN A 243 -7.56 28.82 -26.49
N ILE A 244 -8.03 28.07 -27.48
CA ILE A 244 -8.84 26.86 -27.24
C ILE A 244 -8.02 25.83 -26.48
N VAL A 245 -6.78 25.59 -26.89
CA VAL A 245 -5.84 24.66 -26.25
C VAL A 245 -5.56 25.07 -24.78
N ASN A 246 -5.32 26.37 -24.53
CA ASN A 246 -5.21 26.94 -23.19
C ASN A 246 -6.47 26.70 -22.33
N ASN A 247 -7.64 26.94 -22.89
CA ASN A 247 -8.90 26.74 -22.15
C ASN A 247 -9.13 25.25 -21.81
N ILE A 248 -8.72 24.33 -22.67
CA ILE A 248 -8.77 22.89 -22.39
C ILE A 248 -7.84 22.55 -21.22
N PHE A 249 -6.61 23.06 -21.23
CA PHE A 249 -5.67 22.85 -20.13
C PHE A 249 -6.21 23.40 -18.79
N LYS A 250 -6.67 24.65 -18.78
CA LYS A 250 -7.24 25.29 -17.59
C LYS A 250 -8.43 24.50 -17.04
N LYS A 251 -9.38 24.15 -17.92
CA LYS A 251 -10.63 23.53 -17.49
C LYS A 251 -10.44 22.09 -16.99
N TYR A 252 -9.66 21.29 -17.70
CA TYR A 252 -9.56 19.85 -17.42
C TYR A 252 -8.31 19.51 -16.61
N TYR A 253 -7.13 19.97 -17.01
CA TYR A 253 -5.91 19.60 -16.28
C TYR A 253 -5.81 20.37 -14.96
N LEU A 254 -5.78 21.69 -14.99
CA LEU A 254 -5.68 22.50 -13.77
C LEU A 254 -6.92 22.41 -12.88
N GLY A 255 -8.12 22.31 -13.49
CA GLY A 255 -9.37 22.29 -12.73
C GLY A 255 -9.77 20.91 -12.19
N GLN A 256 -9.29 19.81 -12.74
CA GLN A 256 -9.72 18.45 -12.35
C GLN A 256 -8.56 17.51 -12.11
N VAL A 257 -7.62 17.37 -13.04
CA VAL A 257 -6.54 16.37 -12.95
C VAL A 257 -5.54 16.75 -11.86
N GLN A 258 -5.03 17.97 -11.87
CA GLN A 258 -4.02 18.43 -10.92
C GLN A 258 -4.51 18.42 -9.46
N PRO A 259 -5.72 18.87 -9.12
CA PRO A 259 -6.25 18.76 -7.75
C PRO A 259 -6.32 17.33 -7.25
N TYR A 260 -6.74 16.38 -8.10
CA TYR A 260 -6.77 14.97 -7.74
C TYR A 260 -5.37 14.41 -7.49
N GLN A 261 -4.39 14.75 -8.34
CA GLN A 261 -2.99 14.34 -8.15
C GLN A 261 -2.38 14.93 -6.89
N ALA A 262 -2.69 16.18 -6.57
CA ALA A 262 -2.27 16.83 -5.32
C ALA A 262 -2.86 16.12 -4.09
N GLN A 263 -4.11 15.72 -4.15
CA GLN A 263 -4.76 14.93 -3.11
C GLN A 263 -4.07 13.57 -2.89
N LEU A 264 -3.79 12.82 -3.97
CA LEU A 264 -3.07 11.55 -3.89
C LEU A 264 -1.66 11.74 -3.31
N ALA A 265 -0.97 12.82 -3.71
CA ALA A 265 0.36 13.15 -3.16
C ALA A 265 0.28 13.42 -1.65
N GLY A 266 -0.71 14.18 -1.18
CA GLY A 266 -0.93 14.41 0.26
C GLY A 266 -1.15 13.14 1.07
N TYR A 267 -1.92 12.18 0.55
CA TYR A 267 -2.08 10.88 1.20
C TYR A 267 -0.79 10.06 1.22
N LEU A 268 -0.04 10.09 0.12
CA LEU A 268 1.25 9.38 0.04
C LEU A 268 2.32 10.02 0.92
N GLU A 269 2.31 11.32 1.16
CA GLU A 269 3.23 11.96 2.11
C GLU A 269 3.12 11.37 3.51
N THR A 270 1.92 11.00 3.93
CA THR A 270 1.67 10.37 5.23
C THR A 270 1.92 8.87 5.21
N LEU A 271 1.44 8.17 4.19
CA LEU A 271 1.41 6.71 4.18
C LEU A 271 2.70 6.06 3.65
N GLN A 272 3.40 6.70 2.71
CA GLN A 272 4.61 6.11 2.12
C GLN A 272 5.72 5.84 3.14
N PRO A 273 6.03 6.71 4.13
CA PRO A 273 6.98 6.38 5.20
C PRO A 273 6.57 5.14 6.02
N LEU A 274 5.27 4.94 6.24
CA LEU A 274 4.75 3.78 6.94
C LEU A 274 4.87 2.51 6.08
N TYR A 275 4.58 2.60 4.78
CA TYR A 275 4.79 1.49 3.84
C TYR A 275 6.26 1.10 3.73
N GLN A 276 7.18 2.07 3.74
CA GLN A 276 8.61 1.82 3.78
C GLN A 276 9.00 1.01 5.02
N GLN A 277 8.51 1.38 6.18
CA GLN A 277 8.78 0.66 7.42
C GLN A 277 8.22 -0.77 7.41
N LEU A 278 7.05 -1.00 6.80
CA LEU A 278 6.45 -2.33 6.75
C LEU A 278 7.10 -3.25 5.70
N TRP A 279 7.29 -2.77 4.47
CA TRP A 279 7.63 -3.63 3.33
C TRP A 279 9.02 -3.41 2.73
N TYR A 280 9.63 -2.22 2.87
CA TYR A 280 10.91 -1.96 2.19
C TYR A 280 12.01 -2.92 2.66
N LYS A 281 12.64 -3.61 1.69
CA LYS A 281 13.70 -4.59 1.90
C LYS A 281 13.33 -5.74 2.86
N THR A 282 12.06 -6.13 2.92
CA THR A 282 11.66 -7.35 3.62
C THR A 282 11.86 -8.58 2.73
N ALA A 283 11.86 -9.77 3.34
CA ALA A 283 12.02 -11.05 2.61
C ALA A 283 10.91 -11.31 1.57
N ILE A 284 9.74 -10.69 1.74
CA ILE A 284 8.58 -10.86 0.85
C ILE A 284 8.48 -9.79 -0.24
N THR A 285 9.35 -8.81 -0.28
CA THR A 285 9.18 -7.65 -1.16
C THR A 285 9.98 -7.81 -2.45
N SER A 286 9.26 -7.84 -3.57
CA SER A 286 9.87 -7.92 -4.90
C SER A 286 10.62 -6.63 -5.29
N LYS A 287 11.52 -6.72 -6.27
CA LYS A 287 12.28 -5.57 -6.77
C LYS A 287 11.39 -4.40 -7.22
N PRO A 288 10.29 -4.60 -7.97
CA PRO A 288 9.39 -3.49 -8.34
C PRO A 288 8.78 -2.78 -7.14
N ILE A 289 8.33 -3.52 -6.11
CA ILE A 289 7.78 -2.92 -4.89
C ILE A 289 8.88 -2.17 -4.11
N ASN A 290 10.09 -2.75 -3.99
CA ASN A 290 11.22 -2.09 -3.35
C ASN A 290 11.57 -0.75 -4.05
N ASN A 291 11.52 -0.69 -5.38
CA ASN A 291 11.74 0.55 -6.12
C ASN A 291 10.69 1.62 -5.77
N LEU A 292 9.40 1.24 -5.72
CA LEU A 292 8.31 2.15 -5.34
C LEU A 292 8.40 2.65 -3.90
N LEU A 293 9.07 1.88 -3.03
CA LEU A 293 9.21 2.20 -1.61
C LEU A 293 10.60 2.76 -1.24
N GLN A 294 11.54 2.86 -2.17
CA GLN A 294 12.90 3.29 -1.86
C GLN A 294 12.92 4.70 -1.24
N PRO A 295 13.44 4.87 -0.02
CA PRO A 295 13.50 6.18 0.61
C PRO A 295 14.30 7.20 -0.23
N ASN A 296 13.80 8.42 -0.32
CA ASN A 296 14.45 9.54 -0.99
C ASN A 296 14.84 9.34 -2.47
N ALA A 297 14.42 8.24 -3.10
CA ALA A 297 14.73 7.99 -4.50
C ALA A 297 13.69 8.65 -5.42
N ASN A 298 14.15 9.11 -6.59
CA ASN A 298 13.24 9.61 -7.63
C ASN A 298 12.28 8.52 -8.15
N SER A 299 12.67 7.24 -7.97
CA SER A 299 11.87 6.07 -8.35
C SER A 299 10.75 5.72 -7.38
N ASN A 300 10.67 6.34 -6.20
CA ASN A 300 9.58 6.03 -5.27
C ASN A 300 8.24 6.60 -5.77
N LEU A 301 7.14 5.99 -5.31
CA LEU A 301 5.81 6.25 -5.83
C LEU A 301 5.40 7.74 -5.74
N LEU A 302 5.64 8.37 -4.58
CA LEU A 302 5.33 9.78 -4.34
C LEU A 302 6.14 10.69 -5.27
N ASN A 303 7.45 10.46 -5.38
CA ASN A 303 8.32 11.29 -6.21
C ASN A 303 8.02 11.11 -7.69
N GLN A 304 7.69 9.88 -8.14
CA GLN A 304 7.23 9.64 -9.52
C GLN A 304 5.93 10.41 -9.82
N LEU A 305 4.96 10.40 -8.89
CA LEU A 305 3.71 11.14 -9.06
C LEU A 305 3.97 12.64 -9.19
N LYS A 306 4.73 13.21 -8.27
CA LYS A 306 5.09 14.63 -8.30
C LYS A 306 5.89 15.01 -9.55
N TYR A 307 6.86 14.17 -9.93
CA TYR A 307 7.68 14.40 -11.10
C TYR A 307 6.87 14.35 -12.40
N SER A 308 6.01 13.36 -12.56
CA SER A 308 5.17 13.24 -13.77
C SER A 308 4.25 14.46 -13.95
N ALA A 309 3.65 14.97 -12.87
CA ALA A 309 2.83 16.17 -12.89
C ALA A 309 3.67 17.42 -13.23
N LYS A 310 4.82 17.60 -12.56
CA LYS A 310 5.74 18.70 -12.82
C LYS A 310 6.21 18.72 -14.28
N ASN A 311 6.63 17.56 -14.79
CA ASN A 311 7.14 17.44 -16.15
C ASN A 311 6.08 17.81 -17.19
N HIS A 312 4.81 17.45 -16.95
CA HIS A 312 3.71 17.84 -17.82
C HIS A 312 3.50 19.37 -17.83
N VAL A 313 3.57 20.02 -16.68
CA VAL A 313 3.37 21.47 -16.55
C VAL A 313 4.52 22.27 -17.16
N LEU A 314 5.74 21.74 -17.19
CA LEU A 314 6.91 22.43 -17.80
C LEU A 314 6.67 22.75 -19.28
N TRP A 315 6.04 21.86 -20.05
CA TRP A 315 5.69 22.13 -21.45
C TRP A 315 4.72 23.32 -21.55
N TRP A 316 3.74 23.40 -20.66
CA TRP A 316 2.78 24.51 -20.63
C TRP A 316 3.44 25.85 -20.29
N GLN A 317 4.46 25.87 -19.48
CA GLN A 317 5.24 27.09 -19.21
C GLN A 317 5.94 27.59 -20.48
N VAL A 318 6.48 26.68 -21.28
CA VAL A 318 7.06 27.02 -22.60
C VAL A 318 5.99 27.53 -23.56
N PHE A 319 4.83 26.85 -23.60
CA PHE A 319 3.68 27.25 -24.40
C PHE A 319 3.22 28.70 -24.05
N TYR A 320 3.03 29.00 -22.78
CA TYR A 320 2.63 30.34 -22.34
C TYR A 320 3.63 31.42 -22.76
N LYS A 321 4.93 31.14 -22.61
CA LYS A 321 5.99 32.06 -22.99
C LYS A 321 6.04 32.27 -24.50
N THR A 322 5.91 31.21 -25.30
CA THR A 322 6.02 31.28 -26.76
C THR A 322 4.77 31.92 -27.38
N CYS A 323 3.60 31.64 -26.83
CA CYS A 323 2.33 32.16 -27.35
C CYS A 323 1.93 33.53 -26.79
N GLU A 324 2.72 34.08 -25.87
CA GLU A 324 2.40 35.35 -25.17
C GLU A 324 0.99 35.35 -24.52
N ILE A 325 0.60 34.19 -24.02
CA ILE A 325 -0.68 34.00 -23.35
C ILE A 325 -0.47 34.06 -21.83
N SER A 326 -1.27 34.89 -21.15
CA SER A 326 -1.24 34.91 -19.67
C SER A 326 -1.67 33.55 -19.09
N PRO A 327 -0.91 32.94 -18.20
CA PRO A 327 -1.29 31.68 -17.57
C PRO A 327 -2.55 31.78 -16.71
N ILE A 328 -2.88 32.95 -16.18
CA ILE A 328 -4.07 33.24 -15.34
C ILE A 328 -4.67 34.57 -15.73
#